data_b6f960abf39e62ad68140779515cc140
#
_entry.id   b6f960abf39e62ad68140779515cc140
#
_cell.length_a   1.000
_cell.length_b   1.000
_cell.length_c   1.000
_cell.angle_alpha   90.00
_cell.angle_beta   90.00
_cell.angle_gamma   90.00
#
_symmetry.space_group_name_H-M   'P 1'
#
loop_
_entity.id
_entity.type
_entity.pdbx_description
1 polymer ?
#
loop_
_entity_poly.entity_id
_entity_poly.type
_entity_poly.pdbx_seq_one_letter_code
_entity_poly.pdbx_strand_id
1 'polypeptide(L)'
;MPDRLPQLEKLHAADPADADVTYMLGLEYAKGDGETAVAEALRWLDQTLSLDPGYHYAYFQKAKLLDARGDTEAAHATLDAGLTRARADGHAKAVGELEELKASLS
;
A
#
# COMPACT_ATOMS: atom_id res chain seq x y z
N MET A 1 -2.44 23.34 5.20
CA MET A 1 -3.22 22.09 5.04
C MET A 1 -3.22 21.32 6.32
N PRO A 2 -4.39 20.93 6.82
CA PRO A 2 -4.40 20.02 7.95
C PRO A 2 -3.71 18.73 7.56
N ASP A 3 -2.74 18.36 8.34
CA ASP A 3 -1.97 17.16 8.12
C ASP A 3 -2.40 16.13 9.16
N ARG A 4 -2.78 14.94 8.72
CA ARG A 4 -3.20 13.87 9.61
C ARG A 4 -2.03 13.11 10.23
N LEU A 5 -0.80 13.37 9.78
CA LEU A 5 0.37 12.63 10.26
C LEU A 5 0.54 12.65 11.78
N PRO A 6 0.44 13.80 12.46
CA PRO A 6 0.62 13.79 13.90
C PRO A 6 -0.40 12.92 14.64
N GLN A 7 -1.64 12.92 14.19
CA GLN A 7 -2.71 12.10 14.77
C GLN A 7 -2.47 10.62 14.52
N LEU A 8 -2.10 10.28 13.28
CA LEU A 8 -1.81 8.89 12.91
C LEU A 8 -0.58 8.36 13.64
N GLU A 9 0.43 9.19 13.83
CA GLU A 9 1.62 8.81 14.58
C GLU A 9 1.30 8.52 16.04
N LYS A 10 0.39 9.28 16.64
CA LYS A 10 -0.09 9.00 17.99
C LYS A 10 -0.82 7.66 18.08
N LEU A 11 -1.69 7.39 17.09
CA LEU A 11 -2.41 6.12 17.03
C LEU A 11 -1.45 4.95 16.87
N HIS A 12 -0.45 5.11 16.01
CA HIS A 12 0.56 4.09 15.80
C HIS A 12 1.37 3.83 17.08
N ALA A 13 1.74 4.88 17.80
CA ALA A 13 2.48 4.74 19.04
C ALA A 13 1.66 3.99 20.10
N ALA A 14 0.34 4.22 20.11
CA ALA A 14 -0.55 3.55 21.05
C ALA A 14 -0.75 2.07 20.70
N ASP A 15 -0.77 1.72 19.42
CA ASP A 15 -0.90 0.33 18.96
C ASP A 15 -0.11 0.10 17.68
N PRO A 16 1.19 -0.20 17.81
CA PRO A 16 2.05 -0.39 16.63
C PRO A 16 1.66 -1.57 15.73
N ALA A 17 0.82 -2.47 16.23
CA ALA A 17 0.39 -3.64 15.47
C ALA A 17 -0.90 -3.42 14.69
N ASP A 18 -1.47 -2.21 14.72
CA ASP A 18 -2.69 -1.90 13.99
C ASP A 18 -2.36 -1.62 12.51
N ALA A 19 -2.67 -2.61 11.66
CA ALA A 19 -2.39 -2.52 10.23
C ALA A 19 -3.17 -1.40 9.55
N ASP A 20 -4.38 -1.09 10.01
CA ASP A 20 -5.16 0.01 9.43
C ASP A 20 -4.44 1.34 9.62
N VAL A 21 -3.83 1.56 10.78
CA VAL A 21 -3.10 2.79 11.05
C VAL A 21 -1.85 2.89 10.18
N THR A 22 -1.09 1.81 10.03
CA THR A 22 0.09 1.83 9.15
C THR A 22 -0.31 2.06 7.69
N TYR A 23 -1.43 1.50 7.27
CA TYR A 23 -1.97 1.74 5.93
C TYR A 23 -2.32 3.22 5.75
N MET A 24 -3.02 3.82 6.72
CA MET A 24 -3.37 5.24 6.66
C MET A 24 -2.14 6.14 6.65
N LEU A 25 -1.10 5.78 7.40
CA LEU A 25 0.17 6.50 7.35
C LEU A 25 0.78 6.45 5.96
N GLY A 26 0.76 5.27 5.33
CA GLY A 26 1.24 5.13 3.96
C GLY A 26 0.49 6.05 3.00
N LEU A 27 -0.83 6.12 3.11
CA LEU A 27 -1.64 6.98 2.24
C LEU A 27 -1.37 8.47 2.47
N GLU A 28 -1.15 8.88 3.73
CA GLU A 28 -0.84 10.29 4.01
C GLU A 28 0.51 10.69 3.43
N TYR A 29 1.54 9.86 3.60
CA TYR A 29 2.83 10.14 2.97
C TYR A 29 2.74 10.14 1.45
N ALA A 30 1.89 9.29 0.88
CA ALA A 30 1.72 9.22 -0.58
C ALA A 30 1.14 10.50 -1.17
N LYS A 31 0.50 11.35 -0.37
CA LYS A 31 -0.01 12.65 -0.82
C LYS A 31 1.11 13.69 -0.99
N GLY A 32 2.27 13.44 -0.41
CA GLY A 32 3.40 14.36 -0.51
C GLY A 32 4.11 14.25 -1.85
N ASP A 33 4.98 15.22 -2.09
CA ASP A 33 5.76 15.27 -3.33
C ASP A 33 7.18 14.76 -3.09
N GLY A 34 7.76 14.21 -4.14
CA GLY A 34 9.17 13.86 -4.16
C GLY A 34 9.49 12.47 -3.65
N GLU A 35 10.75 12.13 -3.80
CA GLU A 35 11.23 10.78 -3.52
C GLU A 35 11.14 10.40 -2.04
N THR A 36 11.36 11.35 -1.15
CA THR A 36 11.29 11.09 0.29
C THR A 36 9.86 10.69 0.70
N ALA A 37 8.86 11.40 0.19
CA ALA A 37 7.46 11.08 0.50
C ALA A 37 7.09 9.70 -0.03
N VAL A 38 7.52 9.37 -1.25
CA VAL A 38 7.27 8.06 -1.84
C VAL A 38 7.95 6.96 -1.03
N ALA A 39 9.21 7.16 -0.64
CA ALA A 39 9.96 6.18 0.14
C ALA A 39 9.28 5.91 1.49
N GLU A 40 8.82 6.96 2.17
CA GLU A 40 8.10 6.81 3.43
C GLU A 40 6.77 6.07 3.24
N ALA A 41 6.02 6.43 2.19
CA ALA A 41 4.76 5.75 1.90
C ALA A 41 4.98 4.26 1.67
N LEU A 42 5.99 3.91 0.89
CA LEU A 42 6.31 2.50 0.62
C LEU A 42 6.71 1.76 1.89
N ARG A 43 7.47 2.40 2.76
CA ARG A 43 7.89 1.81 4.03
C ARG A 43 6.68 1.47 4.91
N TRP A 44 5.70 2.39 5.01
CA TRP A 44 4.50 2.15 5.80
C TRP A 44 3.60 1.08 5.19
N LEU A 45 3.50 1.04 3.86
CA LEU A 45 2.73 -0.01 3.20
C LEU A 45 3.38 -1.38 3.37
N ASP A 46 4.72 -1.44 3.34
CA ASP A 46 5.43 -2.69 3.63
C ASP A 46 5.20 -3.13 5.07
N GLN A 47 5.16 -2.19 6.01
CA GLN A 47 4.85 -2.50 7.40
C GLN A 47 3.42 -3.05 7.52
N THR A 48 2.48 -2.47 6.78
CA THR A 48 1.10 -2.96 6.74
C THR A 48 1.06 -4.43 6.32
N LEU A 49 1.78 -4.78 5.26
CA LEU A 49 1.80 -6.14 4.75
C LEU A 49 2.56 -7.11 5.66
N SER A 50 3.52 -6.60 6.43
CA SER A 50 4.19 -7.40 7.44
C SER A 50 3.23 -7.76 8.59
N LEU A 51 2.40 -6.80 8.99
CA LEU A 51 1.41 -7.01 10.06
C LEU A 51 0.23 -7.86 9.58
N ASP A 52 -0.20 -7.64 8.34
CA ASP A 52 -1.35 -8.33 7.76
C ASP A 52 -1.10 -8.61 6.28
N PRO A 53 -0.57 -9.78 5.93
CA PRO A 53 -0.34 -10.13 4.52
C PRO A 53 -1.61 -10.20 3.67
N GLY A 54 -2.78 -10.26 4.30
CA GLY A 54 -4.08 -10.23 3.62
C GLY A 54 -4.65 -8.83 3.41
N TYR A 55 -3.88 -7.79 3.68
CA TYR A 55 -4.33 -6.41 3.49
C TYR A 55 -4.23 -6.05 2.01
N HIS A 56 -5.22 -6.47 1.23
CA HIS A 56 -5.17 -6.47 -0.24
C HIS A 56 -4.92 -5.08 -0.83
N TYR A 57 -5.51 -4.05 -0.26
CA TYR A 57 -5.36 -2.69 -0.77
C TYR A 57 -3.96 -2.10 -0.55
N ALA A 58 -3.17 -2.68 0.36
CA ALA A 58 -1.78 -2.26 0.52
C ALA A 58 -0.94 -2.66 -0.71
N TYR A 59 -1.20 -3.83 -1.29
CA TYR A 59 -0.56 -4.21 -2.56
C TYR A 59 -0.95 -3.24 -3.67
N PHE A 60 -2.23 -2.87 -3.73
CA PHE A 60 -2.75 -1.94 -4.72
C PHE A 60 -2.02 -0.59 -4.65
N GLN A 61 -1.97 0.00 -3.47
CA GLN A 61 -1.33 1.30 -3.27
C GLN A 61 0.18 1.25 -3.51
N LYS A 62 0.82 0.19 -3.05
CA LYS A 62 2.25 0.01 -3.26
C LYS A 62 2.57 -0.07 -4.75
N ALA A 63 1.79 -0.83 -5.51
CA ALA A 63 2.00 -0.96 -6.94
C ALA A 63 1.83 0.37 -7.67
N LYS A 64 0.82 1.16 -7.29
CA LYS A 64 0.61 2.49 -7.88
C LYS A 64 1.82 3.41 -7.65
N LEU A 65 2.35 3.41 -6.45
CA LEU A 65 3.52 4.23 -6.12
C LEU A 65 4.76 3.78 -6.88
N LEU A 66 4.97 2.48 -6.98
CA LEU A 66 6.11 1.94 -7.72
C LEU A 66 6.03 2.29 -9.20
N ASP A 67 4.86 2.14 -9.80
CA ASP A 67 4.67 2.47 -11.21
C ASP A 67 4.86 3.97 -11.47
N ALA A 68 4.31 4.81 -10.60
CA ALA A 68 4.45 6.27 -10.71
C ALA A 68 5.91 6.71 -10.63
N ARG A 69 6.73 5.96 -9.90
CA ARG A 69 8.16 6.20 -9.76
C ARG A 69 8.98 5.62 -10.93
N GLY A 70 8.32 4.95 -11.86
CA GLY A 70 8.98 4.34 -13.01
C GLY A 70 9.44 2.91 -12.78
N ASP A 71 9.11 2.32 -11.64
CA ASP A 71 9.51 0.96 -11.28
C ASP A 71 8.38 -0.02 -11.60
N THR A 72 8.06 -0.11 -12.89
CA THR A 72 6.90 -0.89 -13.37
C THR A 72 7.07 -2.39 -13.12
N GLU A 73 8.29 -2.90 -13.24
CA GLU A 73 8.55 -4.32 -12.98
C GLU A 73 8.23 -4.69 -11.53
N ALA A 74 8.69 -3.88 -10.58
CA ALA A 74 8.38 -4.10 -9.17
C ALA A 74 6.89 -3.93 -8.89
N ALA A 75 6.21 -3.02 -9.60
CA ALA A 75 4.77 -2.86 -9.48
C ALA A 75 4.02 -4.12 -9.91
N HIS A 76 4.42 -4.72 -11.04
CA HIS A 76 3.81 -5.98 -11.49
C HIS A 76 4.05 -7.11 -10.48
N ALA A 77 5.26 -7.23 -9.96
CA ALA A 77 5.57 -8.26 -8.96
C ALA A 77 4.72 -8.08 -7.70
N THR A 78 4.51 -6.84 -7.28
CA THR A 78 3.67 -6.51 -6.12
C THR A 78 2.22 -6.95 -6.37
N LEU A 79 1.70 -6.66 -7.56
CA LEU A 79 0.33 -7.05 -7.90
C LEU A 79 0.18 -8.55 -8.00
N ASP A 80 1.18 -9.25 -8.52
CA ASP A 80 1.14 -10.72 -8.58
C ASP A 80 1.07 -11.32 -7.18
N ALA A 81 1.84 -10.79 -6.24
CA ALA A 81 1.79 -11.23 -4.84
C ALA A 81 0.40 -10.96 -4.22
N GLY A 82 -0.13 -9.77 -4.48
CA GLY A 82 -1.46 -9.40 -3.99
C GLY A 82 -2.56 -10.28 -4.57
N LEU A 83 -2.48 -10.58 -5.87
CA LEU A 83 -3.44 -11.46 -6.54
C LEU A 83 -3.39 -12.88 -5.99
N THR A 84 -2.20 -13.40 -5.76
CA THR A 84 -2.03 -14.73 -5.16
C THR A 84 -2.73 -14.78 -3.80
N ARG A 85 -2.52 -13.77 -2.99
CA ARG A 85 -3.13 -13.72 -1.65
C ARG A 85 -4.65 -13.53 -1.73
N ALA A 86 -5.12 -12.61 -2.58
CA ALA A 86 -6.55 -12.33 -2.71
C ALA A 86 -7.31 -13.56 -3.22
N ARG A 87 -6.73 -14.31 -4.15
CA ARG A 87 -7.33 -15.55 -4.63
C ARG A 87 -7.38 -16.60 -3.53
N ALA A 88 -6.31 -16.75 -2.77
CA ALA A 88 -6.27 -17.68 -1.66
C ALA A 88 -7.31 -17.35 -0.59
N ASP A 89 -7.57 -16.06 -0.38
CA ASP A 89 -8.56 -15.59 0.59
C ASP A 89 -10.00 -15.63 0.03
N GLY A 90 -10.17 -15.92 -1.25
CA GLY A 90 -11.48 -15.90 -1.90
C GLY A 90 -12.09 -14.50 -2.01
N HIS A 91 -11.25 -13.46 -2.06
CA HIS A 91 -11.72 -12.07 -2.07
C HIS A 91 -11.89 -11.57 -3.50
N ALA A 92 -13.03 -11.93 -4.11
CA ALA A 92 -13.27 -11.66 -5.54
C ALA A 92 -13.16 -10.18 -5.92
N LYS A 93 -13.63 -9.28 -5.07
CA LYS A 93 -13.55 -7.84 -5.36
C LYS A 93 -12.11 -7.37 -5.42
N ALA A 94 -11.28 -7.79 -4.48
CA ALA A 94 -9.87 -7.42 -4.48
C ALA A 94 -9.15 -8.00 -5.70
N VAL A 95 -9.45 -9.25 -6.07
CA VAL A 95 -8.89 -9.86 -7.28
C VAL A 95 -9.21 -9.00 -8.50
N GLY A 96 -10.46 -8.60 -8.68
CA GLY A 96 -10.87 -7.78 -9.82
C GLY A 96 -10.15 -6.45 -9.86
N GLU A 97 -10.04 -5.76 -8.72
CA GLU A 97 -9.39 -4.46 -8.66
C GLU A 97 -7.88 -4.56 -8.92
N LEU A 98 -7.22 -5.59 -8.39
CA LEU A 98 -5.79 -5.80 -8.61
C LEU A 98 -5.51 -6.17 -10.06
N GLU A 99 -6.36 -7.01 -10.68
CA GLU A 99 -6.23 -7.34 -12.09
C GLU A 99 -6.41 -6.13 -12.99
N GLU A 100 -7.38 -5.29 -12.66
CA GLU A 100 -7.63 -4.07 -13.42
C GLU A 100 -6.44 -3.12 -13.36
N LEU A 101 -5.88 -2.93 -12.17
CA LEU A 101 -4.68 -2.10 -12.04
C LEU A 101 -3.52 -2.69 -12.82
N LYS A 102 -3.31 -4.00 -12.73
CA LYS A 102 -2.23 -4.68 -13.46
C LYS A 102 -2.35 -4.45 -14.96
N ALA A 103 -3.57 -4.54 -15.49
CA ALA A 103 -3.82 -4.32 -16.93
C ALA A 103 -3.53 -2.88 -17.35
N SER A 104 -3.66 -1.92 -16.43
CA SER A 104 -3.43 -0.50 -16.72
C SER A 104 -1.95 -0.08 -16.64
N LEU A 105 -1.09 -0.92 -16.07
CA LEU A 105 0.34 -0.60 -15.96
C LEU A 105 1.06 -0.83 -17.28
N SER A 106 2.07 -0.02 -17.50
CA SER A 106 2.85 -0.04 -18.75
C SER A 106 3.62 -1.34 -18.98
#